data_f97afa70cca5e805112826523f828acb
#
_entry.id   f97afa70cca5e805112826523f828acb
#
_cell.length_a   1.000
_cell.length_b   1.000
_cell.length_c   1.000
_cell.angle_alpha   90.00
_cell.angle_beta   90.00
_cell.angle_gamma   90.00
#
_symmetry.space_group_name_H-M   'P 1'
#
loop_
_entity.id
_entity.type
_entity.pdbx_description
1 polymer ?
#
loop_
_entity_poly.entity_id
_entity_poly.type
_entity_poly.pdbx_seq_one_letter_code
_entity_poly.pdbx_strand_id
1 'polypeptide(L)'
;NRGVQLQYAKSIGKHDVIANVTYDKAKNYAYRVNPATGEKRSSSVERKTVRAYVQDKIHLTDKWDLTPSLRYSHYSDYKESTGGNGAGNTNDFNYSLNTEYMFNDKVGMYLGWTKGFRPLRQGDYTTTDYVFNAPLEDEEGNIYTFGIHYDISDRTTVALHYDWTKMKNAIATLPVLDPNSGDFLSTPINAKEDKQSINLTLDHQLNKHVTLSASYSHMKDKWKAKDGWTLGPESGWDPDDINTGINHLRPQNHYALNVSYENARFYTGLLLNYYTGCSGLAFTDNRFLILDWNANYEFANGIIAYVTVGNLTNESYETSYTSWNGLGSSAMPGRYFMVGTKYKF
;
A
#
# COMPACT_ATOMS: atom_id res chain seq x y z
N ASN A 1 -15.86 17.21 0.21
CA ASN A 1 -16.08 16.34 1.36
C ASN A 1 -16.44 17.20 2.57
N ARG A 2 -17.28 16.69 3.45
CA ARG A 2 -17.67 17.34 4.72
C ARG A 2 -17.73 16.27 5.80
N GLY A 3 -17.22 16.57 6.99
CA GLY A 3 -17.23 15.61 8.08
C GLY A 3 -17.08 16.30 9.43
N VAL A 4 -17.42 15.55 10.47
CA VAL A 4 -17.22 15.91 11.87
C VAL A 4 -16.61 14.72 12.57
N GLN A 5 -15.62 14.98 13.40
CA GLN A 5 -15.00 13.99 14.27
C GLN A 5 -15.01 14.52 15.70
N LEU A 6 -15.45 13.67 16.62
CA LEU A 6 -15.32 13.88 18.05
C LEU A 6 -14.37 12.81 18.59
N GLN A 7 -13.38 13.23 19.36
CA GLN A 7 -12.40 12.33 19.97
C GLN A 7 -12.28 12.62 21.46
N TYR A 8 -12.23 11.56 22.23
CA TYR A 8 -11.89 11.56 23.65
C TYR A 8 -10.64 10.72 23.84
N ALA A 9 -9.67 11.24 24.60
CA ALA A 9 -8.46 10.53 24.98
C ALA A 9 -8.17 10.81 26.45
N LYS A 10 -7.90 9.75 27.23
CA LYS A 10 -7.62 9.88 28.66
C LYS A 10 -6.80 8.70 29.17
N SER A 11 -5.82 9.02 30.01
CA SER A 11 -5.08 8.03 30.83
C SER A 11 -5.76 7.86 32.19
N ILE A 12 -6.05 6.62 32.57
CA ILE A 12 -6.71 6.26 33.83
C ILE A 12 -5.99 5.06 34.43
N GLY A 13 -5.12 5.30 35.41
CA GLY A 13 -4.30 4.24 36.01
C GLY A 13 -3.40 3.58 34.97
N LYS A 14 -3.62 2.29 34.67
CA LYS A 14 -2.87 1.53 33.68
C LYS A 14 -3.47 1.56 32.28
N HIS A 15 -4.45 2.39 32.02
CA HIS A 15 -5.23 2.43 30.79
C HIS A 15 -5.07 3.76 30.06
N ASP A 16 -4.69 3.72 28.79
CA ASP A 16 -4.73 4.86 27.87
C ASP A 16 -5.85 4.64 26.85
N VAL A 17 -7.00 5.22 27.16
CA VAL A 17 -8.23 5.03 26.37
C VAL A 17 -8.36 6.12 25.32
N ILE A 18 -8.63 5.71 24.08
CA ILE A 18 -9.01 6.58 22.98
C ILE A 18 -10.36 6.11 22.45
N ALA A 19 -11.30 7.04 22.35
CA ALA A 19 -12.58 6.79 21.69
C ALA A 19 -12.87 7.90 20.69
N ASN A 20 -13.40 7.58 19.53
CA ASN A 20 -13.85 8.58 18.58
C ASN A 20 -15.12 8.17 17.84
N VAL A 21 -15.85 9.19 17.40
CA VAL A 21 -16.96 9.04 16.46
C VAL A 21 -16.73 10.00 15.30
N THR A 22 -16.86 9.49 14.10
CA THR A 22 -16.66 10.25 12.87
C THR A 22 -17.88 10.11 11.97
N TYR A 23 -18.36 11.23 11.46
CA TYR A 23 -19.32 11.27 10.35
C TYR A 23 -18.69 11.93 9.15
N ASP A 24 -18.71 11.26 8.01
CA ASP A 24 -18.20 11.76 6.75
C ASP A 24 -19.27 11.71 5.67
N LYS A 25 -19.35 12.77 4.88
CA LYS A 25 -20.08 12.81 3.62
C LYS A 25 -19.12 13.12 2.49
N ALA A 26 -18.80 12.10 1.69
CA ALA A 26 -17.97 12.23 0.50
C ALA A 26 -18.86 12.43 -0.73
N LYS A 27 -18.54 13.43 -1.56
CA LYS A 27 -19.17 13.64 -2.85
C LYS A 27 -18.09 13.94 -3.90
N ASN A 28 -18.00 13.04 -4.85
CA ASN A 28 -17.08 13.18 -5.99
C ASN A 28 -17.85 13.62 -7.22
N TYR A 29 -17.26 14.53 -7.96
CA TYR A 29 -17.77 15.01 -9.25
C TYR A 29 -16.82 14.58 -10.34
N ALA A 30 -17.36 14.02 -11.42
CA ALA A 30 -16.64 13.79 -12.64
C ALA A 30 -17.36 14.53 -13.78
N TYR A 31 -16.61 15.09 -14.70
CA TYR A 31 -17.16 15.58 -15.96
C TYR A 31 -16.30 15.06 -17.11
N ARG A 32 -16.96 14.75 -18.19
CA ARG A 32 -16.33 14.39 -19.46
C ARG A 32 -16.75 15.40 -20.50
N VAL A 33 -15.81 15.83 -21.31
CA VAL A 33 -16.07 16.65 -22.48
C VAL A 33 -15.88 15.76 -23.69
N ASN A 34 -16.90 15.67 -24.55
CA ASN A 34 -16.73 15.00 -25.82
C ASN A 34 -15.86 15.90 -26.72
N PRO A 35 -14.66 15.48 -27.12
CA PRO A 35 -13.76 16.34 -27.91
C PRO A 35 -14.30 16.68 -29.28
N ALA A 36 -15.19 15.86 -29.85
CA ALA A 36 -15.77 16.09 -31.17
C ALA A 36 -16.95 17.09 -31.17
N THR A 37 -17.74 17.09 -30.09
CA THR A 37 -18.98 17.88 -29.97
C THR A 37 -18.90 19.02 -28.97
N GLY A 38 -17.90 19.03 -28.10
CA GLY A 38 -17.81 19.94 -26.95
C GLY A 38 -18.86 19.69 -25.87
N GLU A 39 -19.70 18.65 -26.00
CA GLU A 39 -20.74 18.32 -25.02
C GLU A 39 -20.10 17.93 -23.66
N LYS A 40 -20.59 18.58 -22.61
CA LYS A 40 -20.16 18.30 -21.22
C LYS A 40 -21.18 17.39 -20.55
N ARG A 41 -20.75 16.21 -20.11
CA ARG A 41 -21.53 15.34 -19.25
C ARG A 41 -20.93 15.37 -17.85
N SER A 42 -21.76 15.63 -16.85
CA SER A 42 -21.35 15.61 -15.45
C SER A 42 -22.03 14.47 -14.72
N SER A 43 -21.29 13.82 -13.84
CA SER A 43 -21.82 12.83 -12.90
C SER A 43 -21.33 13.15 -11.49
N SER A 44 -22.09 12.77 -10.50
CA SER A 44 -21.64 12.85 -9.12
C SER A 44 -21.99 11.58 -8.36
N VAL A 45 -21.13 11.20 -7.44
CA VAL A 45 -21.29 10.06 -6.55
C VAL A 45 -21.15 10.53 -5.13
N GLU A 46 -22.15 10.20 -4.30
CA GLU A 46 -22.17 10.55 -2.89
C GLU A 46 -22.28 9.30 -2.03
N ARG A 47 -21.48 9.25 -0.95
CA ARG A 47 -21.59 8.24 0.11
C ARG A 47 -21.43 8.91 1.47
N LYS A 48 -22.21 8.44 2.44
CA LYS A 48 -22.08 8.82 3.86
C LYS A 48 -21.46 7.67 4.64
N THR A 49 -20.63 8.00 5.61
CA THR A 49 -19.98 7.02 6.48
C THR A 49 -20.08 7.49 7.92
N VAL A 50 -20.48 6.59 8.81
CA VAL A 50 -20.42 6.78 10.26
C VAL A 50 -19.47 5.74 10.81
N ARG A 51 -18.53 6.15 11.66
CA ARG A 51 -17.58 5.25 12.34
C ARG A 51 -17.55 5.57 13.82
N ALA A 52 -17.55 4.53 14.63
CA ALA A 52 -17.25 4.60 16.05
C ALA A 52 -16.03 3.71 16.32
N TYR A 53 -15.10 4.20 17.10
CA TYR A 53 -13.85 3.51 17.42
C TYR A 53 -13.52 3.64 18.88
N VAL A 54 -13.03 2.57 19.50
CA VAL A 54 -12.45 2.56 20.83
C VAL A 54 -11.18 1.72 20.83
N GLN A 55 -10.19 2.20 21.54
CA GLN A 55 -8.93 1.52 21.81
C GLN A 55 -8.56 1.74 23.27
N ASP A 56 -7.99 0.72 23.91
CA ASP A 56 -7.40 0.81 25.22
C ASP A 56 -5.98 0.27 25.19
N LYS A 57 -4.96 1.10 25.43
CA LYS A 57 -3.61 0.63 25.67
C LYS A 57 -3.45 0.35 27.17
N ILE A 58 -3.35 -0.92 27.52
CA ILE A 58 -3.27 -1.43 28.87
C ILE A 58 -1.81 -1.71 29.22
N HIS A 59 -1.25 -0.96 30.16
CA HIS A 59 0.08 -1.18 30.72
C HIS A 59 0.03 -2.32 31.73
N LEU A 60 0.16 -3.58 31.27
CA LEU A 60 0.12 -4.75 32.14
C LEU A 60 1.27 -4.72 33.15
N THR A 61 2.46 -4.36 32.66
CA THR A 61 3.66 -4.09 33.47
C THR A 61 4.42 -2.91 32.83
N ASP A 62 5.52 -2.46 33.42
CA ASP A 62 6.39 -1.43 32.84
C ASP A 62 7.06 -1.86 31.51
N LYS A 63 6.97 -3.15 31.16
CA LYS A 63 7.57 -3.73 29.96
C LYS A 63 6.59 -4.38 29.02
N TRP A 64 5.31 -4.44 29.38
CA TRP A 64 4.32 -5.18 28.60
C TRP A 64 3.04 -4.38 28.44
N ASP A 65 2.76 -4.02 27.19
CA ASP A 65 1.54 -3.36 26.78
C ASP A 65 0.64 -4.31 25.98
N LEU A 66 -0.67 -4.19 26.21
CA LEU A 66 -1.71 -4.87 25.45
C LEU A 66 -2.70 -3.84 24.93
N THR A 67 -2.99 -3.86 23.64
CA THR A 67 -3.84 -2.86 22.99
C THR A 67 -4.97 -3.51 22.18
N PRO A 68 -6.10 -3.85 22.81
CA PRO A 68 -7.33 -4.18 22.10
C PRO A 68 -7.96 -2.95 21.46
N SER A 69 -8.59 -3.13 20.31
CA SER A 69 -9.42 -2.10 19.68
C SER A 69 -10.64 -2.67 19.01
N LEU A 70 -11.70 -1.84 18.91
CA LEU A 70 -12.93 -2.15 18.21
C LEU A 70 -13.36 -0.94 17.39
N ARG A 71 -13.76 -1.18 16.14
CA ARG A 71 -14.34 -0.17 15.26
C ARG A 71 -15.62 -0.71 14.62
N TYR A 72 -16.68 0.04 14.78
CA TYR A 72 -17.89 -0.11 13.99
C TYR A 72 -17.89 0.90 12.84
N SER A 73 -18.29 0.47 11.66
CA SER A 73 -18.43 1.34 10.49
C SER A 73 -19.76 1.06 9.80
N HIS A 74 -20.48 2.11 9.49
CA HIS A 74 -21.68 2.08 8.65
C HIS A 74 -21.43 2.90 7.39
N TYR A 75 -21.64 2.29 6.24
CA TYR A 75 -21.54 2.90 4.92
C TYR A 75 -22.94 2.94 4.29
N SER A 76 -23.42 4.12 3.92
CA SER A 76 -24.70 4.25 3.20
C SER A 76 -24.57 3.73 1.76
N ASP A 77 -25.72 3.52 1.11
CA ASP A 77 -25.77 3.33 -0.34
C ASP A 77 -24.99 4.44 -1.08
N TYR A 78 -24.41 4.11 -2.20
CA TYR A 78 -23.96 5.11 -3.16
C TYR A 78 -25.17 5.77 -3.81
N LYS A 79 -25.16 7.10 -3.85
CA LYS A 79 -26.10 7.90 -4.61
C LYS A 79 -25.43 8.45 -5.86
N GLU A 80 -25.86 7.99 -7.00
CA GLU A 80 -25.36 8.46 -8.30
C GLU A 80 -26.35 9.40 -8.95
N SER A 81 -25.85 10.50 -9.55
CA SER A 81 -26.68 11.46 -10.27
C SER A 81 -27.23 10.93 -11.58
N THR A 82 -26.65 9.86 -12.11
CA THR A 82 -27.00 9.23 -13.39
C THR A 82 -27.96 8.04 -13.23
N GLY A 83 -28.35 7.70 -12.00
CA GLY A 83 -29.31 6.62 -11.73
C GLY A 83 -28.73 5.21 -11.82
N GLY A 84 -27.40 5.07 -11.80
CA GLY A 84 -26.75 3.76 -11.75
C GLY A 84 -26.90 3.06 -10.40
N ASN A 85 -26.92 1.72 -10.40
CA ASN A 85 -26.89 0.92 -9.19
C ASN A 85 -25.49 0.96 -8.58
N GLY A 86 -25.32 1.73 -7.53
CA GLY A 86 -24.09 1.74 -6.74
C GLY A 86 -24.07 0.64 -5.69
N ALA A 87 -22.95 0.53 -4.96
CA ALA A 87 -22.85 -0.33 -3.78
C ALA A 87 -23.95 -0.01 -2.78
N GLY A 88 -24.62 -1.04 -2.30
CA GLY A 88 -25.60 -0.97 -1.23
C GLY A 88 -24.98 -0.50 0.08
N ASN A 89 -25.84 -0.30 1.08
CA ASN A 89 -25.35 -0.05 2.43
C ASN A 89 -24.66 -1.29 3.00
N THR A 90 -23.65 -1.06 3.82
CA THR A 90 -22.94 -2.14 4.51
C THR A 90 -22.48 -1.69 5.89
N ASN A 91 -22.41 -2.64 6.81
CA ASN A 91 -21.91 -2.45 8.15
C ASN A 91 -20.72 -3.40 8.38
N ASP A 92 -19.76 -2.95 9.17
CA ASP A 92 -18.67 -3.80 9.58
C ASP A 92 -18.21 -3.53 11.01
N PHE A 93 -17.77 -4.61 11.65
CA PHE A 93 -17.04 -4.59 12.91
C PHE A 93 -15.60 -5.04 12.65
N ASN A 94 -14.67 -4.11 12.80
CA ASN A 94 -13.24 -4.42 12.81
C ASN A 94 -12.75 -4.46 14.25
N TYR A 95 -11.91 -5.41 14.53
CA TYR A 95 -11.25 -5.53 15.83
C TYR A 95 -9.78 -5.84 15.62
N SER A 96 -8.97 -5.39 16.56
CA SER A 96 -7.55 -5.73 16.60
C SER A 96 -7.10 -6.00 18.03
N LEU A 97 -6.05 -6.78 18.13
CA LEU A 97 -5.32 -7.03 19.35
C LEU A 97 -3.83 -6.91 19.04
N ASN A 98 -3.19 -5.93 19.68
CA ASN A 98 -1.75 -5.74 19.57
C ASN A 98 -1.12 -5.89 20.95
N THR A 99 0.10 -6.40 21.00
CA THR A 99 0.89 -6.47 22.22
C THR A 99 2.34 -6.12 21.93
N GLU A 100 2.95 -5.38 22.84
CA GLU A 100 4.34 -4.96 22.81
C GLU A 100 5.02 -5.42 24.09
N TYR A 101 6.19 -6.02 23.97
CA TYR A 101 6.96 -6.48 25.10
C TYR A 101 8.43 -6.06 24.98
N MET A 102 8.92 -5.37 26.02
CA MET A 102 10.32 -4.98 26.16
C MET A 102 11.06 -5.99 27.01
N PHE A 103 11.93 -6.81 26.44
CA PHE A 103 12.79 -7.73 27.18
C PHE A 103 13.76 -6.97 28.08
N ASN A 104 14.31 -5.89 27.54
CA ASN A 104 15.14 -4.90 28.20
C ASN A 104 15.09 -3.59 27.42
N ASP A 105 15.87 -2.58 27.80
CA ASP A 105 15.90 -1.25 27.18
C ASP A 105 16.38 -1.25 25.71
N LYS A 106 16.91 -2.39 25.23
CA LYS A 106 17.49 -2.52 23.88
C LYS A 106 16.73 -3.47 22.98
N VAL A 107 15.93 -4.36 23.53
CA VAL A 107 15.23 -5.39 22.74
C VAL A 107 13.75 -5.34 23.05
N GLY A 108 12.96 -5.10 22.03
CA GLY A 108 11.51 -5.14 22.08
C GLY A 108 10.93 -5.97 20.94
N MET A 109 9.75 -6.51 21.18
CA MET A 109 8.95 -7.20 20.17
C MET A 109 7.50 -6.74 20.22
N TYR A 110 6.82 -6.86 19.08
CA TYR A 110 5.38 -6.67 19.00
C TYR A 110 4.74 -7.78 18.18
N LEU A 111 3.50 -8.08 18.55
CA LEU A 111 2.60 -8.98 17.84
C LEU A 111 1.29 -8.26 17.62
N GLY A 112 0.71 -8.42 16.46
CA GLY A 112 -0.57 -7.82 16.11
C GLY A 112 -1.47 -8.79 15.35
N TRP A 113 -2.76 -8.66 15.59
CA TRP A 113 -3.80 -9.27 14.80
C TRP A 113 -4.90 -8.25 14.57
N THR A 114 -5.32 -8.11 13.30
CA THR A 114 -6.35 -7.16 12.89
C THR A 114 -7.29 -7.84 11.88
N LYS A 115 -8.59 -7.73 12.12
CA LYS A 115 -9.56 -8.01 11.07
C LYS A 115 -9.52 -6.89 10.03
N GLY A 116 -9.17 -7.22 8.80
CA GLY A 116 -9.20 -6.32 7.65
C GLY A 116 -10.57 -6.30 6.99
N PHE A 117 -11.01 -5.12 6.59
CA PHE A 117 -12.26 -4.92 5.87
C PHE A 117 -12.15 -3.72 4.93
N ARG A 118 -12.68 -3.86 3.72
CA ARG A 118 -12.88 -2.76 2.77
C ARG A 118 -14.26 -2.92 2.09
N PRO A 119 -15.17 -1.94 2.23
CA PRO A 119 -16.43 -1.98 1.53
C PRO A 119 -16.21 -1.82 0.03
N LEU A 120 -17.10 -2.39 -0.76
CA LEU A 120 -17.13 -2.19 -2.20
C LEU A 120 -17.15 -0.70 -2.55
N ARG A 121 -16.39 -0.34 -3.57
CA ARG A 121 -16.34 1.02 -4.14
C ARG A 121 -17.24 1.05 -5.38
N GLN A 122 -17.57 2.26 -5.84
CA GLN A 122 -18.33 2.42 -7.07
C GLN A 122 -17.68 1.73 -8.27
N GLY A 123 -16.35 1.83 -8.42
CA GLY A 123 -15.63 1.20 -9.52
C GLY A 123 -15.62 -0.33 -9.50
N ASP A 124 -15.98 -0.95 -8.37
CA ASP A 124 -16.04 -2.41 -8.24
C ASP A 124 -17.34 -2.99 -8.87
N TYR A 125 -18.29 -2.15 -9.31
CA TYR A 125 -19.60 -2.56 -9.85
C TYR A 125 -19.69 -2.60 -11.38
N THR A 126 -18.62 -2.41 -12.09
CA THR A 126 -18.59 -2.52 -13.55
C THR A 126 -18.51 -3.98 -14.00
N THR A 127 -19.20 -4.88 -13.30
CA THR A 127 -19.24 -6.29 -13.68
C THR A 127 -20.15 -6.50 -14.88
N THR A 128 -19.67 -7.30 -15.77
CA THR A 128 -20.45 -7.85 -16.85
C THR A 128 -21.09 -9.15 -16.34
N ASP A 129 -22.39 -9.11 -16.09
CA ASP A 129 -23.15 -10.22 -15.49
C ASP A 129 -23.00 -11.57 -16.20
N TYR A 130 -22.55 -11.57 -17.46
CA TYR A 130 -22.36 -12.78 -18.24
C TYR A 130 -21.03 -13.50 -18.00
N VAL A 131 -20.10 -12.91 -17.29
CA VAL A 131 -18.78 -13.51 -17.01
C VAL A 131 -18.72 -14.16 -15.65
N PHE A 132 -19.54 -13.70 -14.70
CA PHE A 132 -19.52 -14.17 -13.31
C PHE A 132 -20.90 -14.61 -12.85
N ASN A 133 -20.91 -15.68 -12.07
CA ASN A 133 -22.11 -16.27 -11.51
C ASN A 133 -22.31 -15.98 -10.01
N ALA A 134 -21.56 -15.03 -9.46
CA ALA A 134 -21.71 -14.57 -8.09
C ALA A 134 -21.53 -13.05 -7.98
N PRO A 135 -22.34 -12.36 -7.14
CA PRO A 135 -22.14 -10.93 -6.87
C PRO A 135 -20.83 -10.68 -6.11
N LEU A 136 -20.23 -9.51 -6.31
CA LEU A 136 -19.09 -9.08 -5.50
C LEU A 136 -19.47 -8.89 -4.03
N GLU A 137 -18.58 -9.33 -3.16
CA GLU A 137 -18.67 -9.13 -1.72
C GLU A 137 -17.60 -8.14 -1.26
N ASP A 138 -17.85 -7.51 -0.11
CA ASP A 138 -16.87 -6.65 0.55
C ASP A 138 -15.58 -7.44 0.87
N GLU A 139 -14.44 -6.78 0.78
CA GLU A 139 -13.16 -7.41 1.16
C GLU A 139 -13.11 -7.65 2.66
N GLU A 140 -12.79 -8.87 3.04
CA GLU A 140 -12.68 -9.29 4.43
C GLU A 140 -11.51 -10.27 4.60
N GLY A 141 -10.78 -10.11 5.70
CA GLY A 141 -9.68 -11.02 6.02
C GLY A 141 -9.02 -10.71 7.35
N ASN A 142 -7.87 -11.35 7.57
CA ASN A 142 -7.06 -11.16 8.76
C ASN A 142 -5.64 -10.75 8.37
N ILE A 143 -5.08 -9.84 9.16
CA ILE A 143 -3.71 -9.38 9.06
C ILE A 143 -3.03 -9.71 10.38
N TYR A 144 -1.92 -10.42 10.30
CA TYR A 144 -1.05 -10.77 11.42
C TYR A 144 0.27 -10.04 11.23
N THR A 145 0.76 -9.40 12.27
CA THR A 145 2.03 -8.69 12.26
C THR A 145 2.93 -9.22 13.37
N PHE A 146 4.20 -9.32 13.08
CA PHE A 146 5.24 -9.60 14.04
C PHE A 146 6.41 -8.67 13.80
N GLY A 147 6.99 -8.12 14.85
CA GLY A 147 8.21 -7.37 14.73
C GLY A 147 9.08 -7.50 15.96
N ILE A 148 10.38 -7.34 15.72
CA ILE A 148 11.40 -7.26 16.76
C ILE A 148 12.35 -6.15 16.39
N HIS A 149 12.76 -5.36 17.35
CA HIS A 149 13.84 -4.39 17.21
C HIS A 149 14.94 -4.68 18.25
N TYR A 150 16.17 -4.41 17.86
CA TYR A 150 17.32 -4.60 18.72
C TYR A 150 18.32 -3.45 18.54
N ASP A 151 18.49 -2.65 19.59
CA ASP A 151 19.54 -1.64 19.69
C ASP A 151 20.84 -2.31 20.14
N ILE A 152 21.60 -2.81 19.18
CA ILE A 152 22.90 -3.49 19.44
C ILE A 152 23.83 -2.55 20.20
N SER A 153 23.79 -1.26 19.83
CA SER A 153 24.52 -0.17 20.50
C SER A 153 23.78 1.15 20.28
N ASP A 154 24.21 2.23 20.91
CA ASP A 154 23.68 3.59 20.70
C ASP A 154 23.82 4.08 19.24
N ARG A 155 24.52 3.31 18.39
CA ARG A 155 24.80 3.64 16.99
C ARG A 155 24.26 2.62 16.01
N THR A 156 23.68 1.52 16.48
CA THR A 156 23.31 0.41 15.62
C THR A 156 21.99 -0.18 16.06
N THR A 157 21.00 -0.07 15.19
CA THR A 157 19.66 -0.66 15.36
C THR A 157 19.39 -1.64 14.23
N VAL A 158 18.88 -2.80 14.57
CA VAL A 158 18.36 -3.80 13.62
C VAL A 158 16.89 -4.03 13.93
N ALA A 159 16.05 -4.08 12.89
CA ALA A 159 14.66 -4.44 13.07
C ALA A 159 14.20 -5.45 12.02
N LEU A 160 13.36 -6.37 12.45
CA LEU A 160 12.64 -7.32 11.61
C LEU A 160 11.15 -7.04 11.73
N HIS A 161 10.48 -6.97 10.60
CA HIS A 161 9.04 -6.86 10.49
C HIS A 161 8.52 -7.96 9.56
N TYR A 162 7.46 -8.65 9.98
CA TYR A 162 6.79 -9.68 9.21
C TYR A 162 5.29 -9.45 9.23
N ASP A 163 4.68 -9.44 8.04
CA ASP A 163 3.24 -9.36 7.86
C ASP A 163 2.73 -10.62 7.14
N TRP A 164 1.61 -11.10 7.61
CA TRP A 164 0.85 -12.16 6.98
C TRP A 164 -0.60 -11.73 6.81
N THR A 165 -1.00 -11.49 5.58
CA THR A 165 -2.37 -11.10 5.21
C THR A 165 -3.08 -12.28 4.58
N LYS A 166 -4.24 -12.62 5.13
CA LYS A 166 -5.16 -13.63 4.59
C LYS A 166 -6.50 -12.99 4.30
N MET A 167 -6.81 -12.75 3.03
CA MET A 167 -8.10 -12.24 2.62
C MET A 167 -8.97 -13.37 2.07
N LYS A 168 -10.25 -13.35 2.44
CA LYS A 168 -11.27 -14.28 1.90
C LYS A 168 -11.83 -13.76 0.59
N ASN A 169 -12.06 -12.46 0.51
CA ASN A 169 -12.82 -11.78 -0.52
C ASN A 169 -12.03 -10.59 -1.08
N ALA A 170 -10.69 -10.72 -1.20
CA ALA A 170 -9.90 -9.67 -1.85
C ALA A 170 -10.46 -9.39 -3.25
N ILE A 171 -10.53 -8.12 -3.63
CA ILE A 171 -11.00 -7.73 -4.95
C ILE A 171 -9.81 -7.61 -5.88
N ALA A 172 -9.76 -8.52 -6.83
CA ALA A 172 -8.82 -8.52 -7.93
C ALA A 172 -9.50 -8.03 -9.21
N THR A 173 -8.75 -7.35 -10.05
CA THR A 173 -9.24 -6.91 -11.37
C THR A 173 -8.48 -7.68 -12.43
N LEU A 174 -9.22 -8.44 -13.24
CA LEU A 174 -8.67 -9.22 -14.34
C LEU A 174 -9.16 -8.69 -15.69
N PRO A 175 -8.34 -8.73 -16.74
CA PRO A 175 -8.81 -8.54 -18.09
C PRO A 175 -9.60 -9.79 -18.52
N VAL A 176 -10.86 -9.63 -18.86
CA VAL A 176 -11.77 -10.70 -19.31
C VAL A 176 -12.26 -10.38 -20.70
N LEU A 177 -12.20 -11.35 -21.60
CA LEU A 177 -12.66 -11.18 -22.98
C LEU A 177 -14.20 -11.06 -23.00
N ASP A 178 -14.70 -9.97 -23.54
CA ASP A 178 -16.14 -9.82 -23.85
C ASP A 178 -16.47 -10.58 -25.15
N PRO A 179 -17.26 -11.64 -25.08
CA PRO A 179 -17.59 -12.45 -26.26
C PRO A 179 -18.43 -11.68 -27.29
N ASN A 180 -19.09 -10.58 -26.90
CA ASN A 180 -19.93 -9.81 -27.80
C ASN A 180 -19.15 -8.77 -28.58
N SER A 181 -18.18 -8.11 -27.96
CA SER A 181 -17.36 -7.07 -28.60
C SER A 181 -16.01 -7.57 -29.08
N GLY A 182 -15.52 -8.70 -28.53
CA GLY A 182 -14.17 -9.18 -28.75
C GLY A 182 -13.08 -8.37 -28.02
N ASP A 183 -13.49 -7.40 -27.17
CA ASP A 183 -12.58 -6.59 -26.39
C ASP A 183 -12.32 -7.20 -25.01
N PHE A 184 -11.17 -6.88 -24.42
CA PHE A 184 -10.91 -7.22 -23.02
C PHE A 184 -11.50 -6.14 -22.10
N LEU A 185 -12.32 -6.59 -21.16
CA LEU A 185 -12.89 -5.74 -20.12
C LEU A 185 -12.15 -5.96 -18.80
N SER A 186 -11.83 -4.87 -18.14
CA SER A 186 -11.26 -4.89 -16.77
C SER A 186 -12.37 -5.26 -15.79
N THR A 187 -12.38 -6.49 -15.30
CA THR A 187 -13.47 -7.05 -14.51
C THR A 187 -13.02 -7.37 -13.09
N PRO A 188 -13.67 -6.80 -12.06
CA PRO A 188 -13.39 -7.11 -10.67
C PRO A 188 -14.00 -8.46 -10.29
N ILE A 189 -13.25 -9.23 -9.50
CA ILE A 189 -13.68 -10.52 -8.92
C ILE A 189 -13.29 -10.56 -7.45
N ASN A 190 -13.99 -11.37 -6.66
CA ASN A 190 -13.49 -11.77 -5.34
C ASN A 190 -12.52 -12.94 -5.47
N ALA A 191 -11.44 -12.85 -4.73
CA ALA A 191 -10.38 -13.84 -4.68
C ALA A 191 -9.92 -14.08 -3.24
N LYS A 192 -9.26 -15.19 -2.99
CA LYS A 192 -8.49 -15.43 -1.77
C LYS A 192 -7.07 -14.90 -1.99
N GLU A 193 -6.56 -14.11 -1.04
CA GLU A 193 -5.16 -13.65 -1.03
C GLU A 193 -4.47 -14.23 0.20
N ASP A 194 -3.30 -14.83 -0.02
CA ASP A 194 -2.35 -15.23 1.02
C ASP A 194 -1.01 -14.54 0.73
N LYS A 195 -0.81 -13.41 1.41
CA LYS A 195 0.35 -12.55 1.21
C LYS A 195 1.22 -12.54 2.45
N GLN A 196 2.49 -12.77 2.25
CA GLN A 196 3.53 -12.73 3.27
C GLN A 196 4.60 -11.76 2.87
N SER A 197 5.00 -10.89 3.78
CA SER A 197 6.11 -9.98 3.59
C SER A 197 7.05 -9.99 4.79
N ILE A 198 8.33 -9.94 4.51
CA ILE A 198 9.38 -9.78 5.51
C ILE A 198 10.18 -8.55 5.15
N ASN A 199 10.51 -7.74 6.15
CA ASN A 199 11.36 -6.58 6.00
C ASN A 199 12.41 -6.58 7.12
N LEU A 200 13.67 -6.60 6.74
CA LEU A 200 14.82 -6.49 7.63
C LEU A 200 15.50 -5.16 7.40
N THR A 201 15.75 -4.40 8.47
CA THR A 201 16.44 -3.11 8.41
C THR A 201 17.64 -3.10 9.34
N LEU A 202 18.68 -2.39 8.91
CA LEU A 202 19.87 -2.08 9.68
C LEU A 202 20.15 -0.59 9.52
N ASP A 203 20.21 0.14 10.64
CA ASP A 203 20.71 1.50 10.70
C ASP A 203 21.99 1.52 11.53
N HIS A 204 23.06 2.10 10.99
CA HIS A 204 24.35 2.17 11.64
C HIS A 204 25.02 3.52 11.43
N GLN A 205 25.31 4.20 12.52
CA GLN A 205 26.12 5.42 12.52
C GLN A 205 27.60 5.07 12.65
N LEU A 206 28.29 5.01 11.50
CA LEU A 206 29.73 4.70 11.44
C LEU A 206 30.56 5.70 12.27
N ASN A 207 30.21 6.99 12.17
CA ASN A 207 30.77 8.07 12.97
C ASN A 207 29.80 9.25 12.99
N LYS A 208 30.16 10.39 13.63
CA LYS A 208 29.29 11.58 13.73
C LYS A 208 28.84 12.18 12.40
N HIS A 209 29.41 11.76 11.29
CA HIS A 209 29.15 12.30 9.95
C HIS A 209 28.63 11.26 8.95
N VAL A 210 28.88 9.99 9.18
CA VAL A 210 28.54 8.95 8.21
C VAL A 210 27.51 8.01 8.79
N THR A 211 26.40 7.86 8.06
CA THR A 211 25.32 6.92 8.38
C THR A 211 25.15 5.93 7.24
N LEU A 212 24.92 4.69 7.60
CA LEU A 212 24.59 3.59 6.71
C LEU A 212 23.22 3.05 7.09
N SER A 213 22.29 2.98 6.14
CA SER A 213 21.00 2.32 6.28
C SER A 213 20.87 1.24 5.21
N ALA A 214 20.58 0.03 5.63
CA ALA A 214 20.37 -1.10 4.72
C ALA A 214 19.00 -1.72 4.99
N SER A 215 18.31 -2.17 3.94
CA SER A 215 17.10 -2.94 4.08
C SER A 215 17.00 -4.07 3.07
N TYR A 216 16.35 -5.13 3.49
CA TYR A 216 15.93 -6.24 2.64
C TYR A 216 14.45 -6.47 2.82
N SER A 217 13.71 -6.50 1.71
CA SER A 217 12.29 -6.85 1.69
C SER A 217 12.08 -8.05 0.78
N HIS A 218 11.31 -9.00 1.25
CA HIS A 218 10.81 -10.12 0.46
C HIS A 218 9.29 -10.19 0.57
N MET A 219 8.63 -10.38 -0.57
CA MET A 219 7.17 -10.52 -0.62
C MET A 219 6.80 -11.76 -1.44
N LYS A 220 5.93 -12.57 -0.85
CA LYS A 220 5.26 -13.68 -1.52
C LYS A 220 3.77 -13.42 -1.45
N ASP A 221 3.13 -13.38 -2.59
CA ASP A 221 1.71 -13.11 -2.71
C ASP A 221 1.07 -14.18 -3.58
N LYS A 222 0.06 -14.86 -3.06
CA LYS A 222 -0.65 -15.93 -3.76
C LYS A 222 -2.12 -15.58 -3.82
N TRP A 223 -2.67 -15.69 -5.00
CA TRP A 223 -4.07 -15.47 -5.27
C TRP A 223 -4.74 -16.73 -5.78
N LYS A 224 -5.98 -16.92 -5.37
CA LYS A 224 -6.81 -18.02 -5.82
C LYS A 224 -8.25 -17.53 -5.96
N ALA A 225 -8.98 -17.95 -6.97
CA ALA A 225 -10.39 -17.66 -7.08
C ALA A 225 -11.13 -18.10 -5.81
N LYS A 226 -12.11 -17.30 -5.38
CA LYS A 226 -12.97 -17.67 -4.25
C LYS A 226 -13.79 -18.90 -4.60
N ASP A 227 -14.03 -19.78 -3.61
CA ASP A 227 -14.85 -20.98 -3.81
C ASP A 227 -16.26 -20.58 -4.29
N GLY A 228 -16.77 -21.24 -5.30
CA GLY A 228 -18.04 -20.93 -5.94
C GLY A 228 -17.97 -19.86 -7.05
N TRP A 229 -16.84 -19.19 -7.24
CA TRP A 229 -16.60 -18.36 -8.41
C TRP A 229 -16.09 -19.22 -9.55
N THR A 230 -16.82 -19.21 -10.66
CA THR A 230 -16.35 -19.76 -11.92
C THR A 230 -16.14 -18.60 -12.88
N LEU A 231 -14.94 -18.52 -13.42
CA LEU A 231 -14.71 -17.71 -14.61
C LEU A 231 -15.37 -18.45 -15.76
N GLY A 232 -16.28 -17.80 -16.50
CA GLY A 232 -16.90 -18.43 -17.68
C GLY A 232 -15.82 -18.85 -18.68
N PRO A 233 -16.10 -19.84 -19.53
CA PRO A 233 -15.15 -20.31 -20.54
C PRO A 233 -14.69 -19.21 -21.49
N GLU A 234 -15.46 -18.14 -21.58
CA GLU A 234 -15.16 -16.94 -22.37
C GLU A 234 -14.10 -16.04 -21.72
N SER A 235 -13.81 -16.22 -20.44
CA SER A 235 -12.84 -15.37 -19.72
C SER A 235 -11.41 -15.54 -20.22
N GLY A 236 -11.09 -16.72 -20.75
CA GLY A 236 -9.72 -17.06 -21.12
C GLY A 236 -8.76 -17.27 -19.93
N TRP A 237 -9.29 -17.25 -18.69
CA TRP A 237 -8.51 -17.41 -17.47
C TRP A 237 -8.81 -18.74 -16.79
N ASP A 238 -7.75 -19.45 -16.39
CA ASP A 238 -7.87 -20.60 -15.50
C ASP A 238 -8.09 -20.10 -14.07
N PRO A 239 -9.14 -20.56 -13.36
CA PRO A 239 -9.37 -20.22 -11.95
C PRO A 239 -8.19 -20.54 -11.03
N ASP A 240 -7.38 -21.52 -11.36
CA ASP A 240 -6.18 -21.89 -10.62
C ASP A 240 -4.96 -21.02 -11.02
N ASP A 241 -5.02 -20.30 -12.13
CA ASP A 241 -3.95 -19.45 -12.65
C ASP A 241 -4.21 -17.93 -12.52
N ILE A 242 -5.15 -17.54 -11.69
CA ILE A 242 -5.41 -16.13 -11.35
C ILE A 242 -4.15 -15.41 -10.83
N ASN A 243 -3.19 -16.16 -10.28
CA ASN A 243 -1.88 -15.65 -9.89
C ASN A 243 -1.12 -15.00 -11.06
N THR A 244 -1.24 -15.53 -12.25
CA THR A 244 -0.54 -15.04 -13.45
C THR A 244 -0.91 -13.61 -13.76
N GLY A 245 -2.17 -13.21 -13.51
CA GLY A 245 -2.64 -11.85 -13.77
C GLY A 245 -2.32 -10.82 -12.66
N ILE A 246 -2.04 -11.26 -11.44
CA ILE A 246 -1.97 -10.37 -10.27
C ILE A 246 -0.58 -10.32 -9.65
N ASN A 247 0.11 -11.45 -9.54
CA ASN A 247 1.38 -11.57 -8.82
C ASN A 247 2.62 -11.08 -9.56
N HIS A 248 2.52 -10.82 -10.84
CA HIS A 248 3.70 -10.52 -11.66
C HIS A 248 4.05 -9.03 -11.74
N LEU A 249 3.27 -8.19 -11.05
CA LEU A 249 3.43 -6.74 -11.11
C LEU A 249 4.57 -6.19 -10.26
N ARG A 250 5.19 -7.00 -9.41
CA ARG A 250 6.20 -6.53 -8.46
C ARG A 250 7.39 -7.47 -8.38
N PRO A 251 8.61 -6.94 -8.24
CA PRO A 251 9.76 -7.74 -7.85
C PRO A 251 9.50 -8.43 -6.51
N GLN A 252 9.94 -9.69 -6.37
CA GLN A 252 9.77 -10.43 -5.11
C GLN A 252 10.74 -9.98 -4.03
N ASN A 253 11.94 -9.52 -4.42
CA ASN A 253 12.96 -9.07 -3.49
C ASN A 253 13.40 -7.66 -3.82
N HIS A 254 13.60 -6.87 -2.79
CA HIS A 254 14.19 -5.55 -2.85
C HIS A 254 15.28 -5.41 -1.79
N TYR A 255 16.46 -5.03 -2.22
CA TYR A 255 17.60 -4.69 -1.37
C TYR A 255 17.87 -3.19 -1.54
N ALA A 256 17.91 -2.46 -0.45
CA ALA A 256 18.29 -1.06 -0.47
C ALA A 256 19.51 -0.82 0.42
N LEU A 257 20.40 0.05 -0.02
CA LEU A 257 21.53 0.51 0.75
C LEU A 257 21.68 2.01 0.55
N ASN A 258 21.62 2.75 1.64
CA ASN A 258 21.88 4.18 1.67
C ASN A 258 23.13 4.45 2.49
N VAL A 259 24.09 5.15 1.90
CA VAL A 259 25.28 5.66 2.60
C VAL A 259 25.28 7.16 2.48
N SER A 260 25.24 7.85 3.59
CA SER A 260 25.22 9.32 3.63
C SER A 260 26.35 9.88 4.49
N TYR A 261 26.86 11.01 4.05
CA TYR A 261 27.78 11.85 4.81
C TYR A 261 27.13 13.22 5.02
N GLU A 262 27.15 13.70 6.25
CA GLU A 262 26.64 15.01 6.64
C GLU A 262 27.59 15.72 7.61
N ASN A 263 27.80 16.99 7.35
CA ASN A 263 28.40 17.93 8.32
C ASN A 263 27.57 19.21 8.35
N ALA A 264 28.04 20.25 9.07
CA ALA A 264 27.28 21.48 9.26
C ALA A 264 26.78 22.17 7.98
N ARG A 265 27.44 21.96 6.84
CA ARG A 265 27.15 22.65 5.56
C ARG A 265 27.06 21.74 4.34
N PHE A 266 27.55 20.54 4.43
CA PHE A 266 27.62 19.62 3.29
C PHE A 266 26.92 18.32 3.59
N TYR A 267 26.06 17.90 2.70
CA TYR A 267 25.44 16.57 2.67
C TYR A 267 25.71 15.89 1.35
N THR A 268 26.01 14.62 1.38
CA THR A 268 25.99 13.76 0.19
C THR A 268 25.46 12.38 0.55
N GLY A 269 24.71 11.76 -0.37
CA GLY A 269 24.15 10.43 -0.20
C GLY A 269 24.22 9.62 -1.48
N LEU A 270 24.47 8.33 -1.32
CA LEU A 270 24.43 7.32 -2.36
C LEU A 270 23.36 6.29 -1.99
N LEU A 271 22.35 6.14 -2.84
CA LEU A 271 21.23 5.20 -2.65
C LEU A 271 21.33 4.12 -3.74
N LEU A 272 21.45 2.88 -3.31
CA LEU A 272 21.41 1.70 -4.15
C LEU A 272 20.08 0.99 -3.92
N ASN A 273 19.36 0.67 -5.00
CA ASN A 273 18.16 -0.17 -4.99
C ASN A 273 18.40 -1.34 -5.97
N TYR A 274 18.36 -2.55 -5.45
CA TYR A 274 18.50 -3.77 -6.24
C TYR A 274 17.23 -4.62 -6.12
N TYR A 275 16.65 -4.94 -7.26
CA TYR A 275 15.41 -5.69 -7.37
C TYR A 275 15.67 -7.02 -8.04
N THR A 276 15.06 -8.10 -7.54
CA THR A 276 15.14 -9.45 -8.13
C THR A 276 13.81 -10.19 -8.02
N GLY A 277 13.69 -11.27 -8.78
CA GLY A 277 12.44 -12.02 -8.84
C GLY A 277 11.35 -11.27 -9.61
N CYS A 278 11.74 -10.49 -10.60
CA CYS A 278 10.84 -9.87 -11.56
C CYS A 278 10.30 -10.95 -12.50
N SER A 279 8.99 -10.97 -12.70
CA SER A 279 8.36 -11.94 -13.59
C SER A 279 8.57 -11.58 -15.06
N GLY A 280 9.00 -12.53 -15.87
CA GLY A 280 9.09 -12.37 -17.32
C GLY A 280 7.77 -12.12 -18.04
N LEU A 281 6.62 -12.22 -17.34
CA LEU A 281 5.31 -11.83 -17.88
C LEU A 281 5.08 -10.32 -17.84
N ALA A 282 5.80 -9.60 -16.98
CA ALA A 282 5.62 -8.16 -16.77
C ALA A 282 6.91 -7.35 -16.88
N PHE A 283 8.07 -7.99 -16.92
CA PHE A 283 9.38 -7.33 -16.99
C PHE A 283 10.24 -8.01 -18.05
N THR A 284 11.03 -7.22 -18.75
CA THR A 284 12.01 -7.73 -19.72
C THR A 284 13.14 -8.47 -19.02
N ASP A 285 13.64 -7.88 -17.92
CA ASP A 285 14.71 -8.45 -17.10
C ASP A 285 14.19 -8.95 -15.76
N ASN A 286 14.73 -10.06 -15.26
CA ASN A 286 14.35 -10.64 -13.97
C ASN A 286 14.97 -9.90 -12.76
N ARG A 287 15.82 -8.92 -12.99
CA ARG A 287 16.50 -8.09 -11.98
C ARG A 287 16.99 -6.80 -12.58
N PHE A 288 17.11 -5.75 -11.74
CA PHE A 288 17.74 -4.49 -12.12
C PHE A 288 18.32 -3.77 -10.91
N LEU A 289 19.34 -2.94 -11.13
CA LEU A 289 20.05 -2.18 -10.12
C LEU A 289 19.98 -0.69 -10.44
N ILE A 290 19.40 0.10 -9.54
CA ILE A 290 19.34 1.55 -9.65
C ILE A 290 20.28 2.14 -8.61
N LEU A 291 21.15 3.04 -9.04
CA LEU A 291 22.08 3.78 -8.19
C LEU A 291 21.80 5.27 -8.35
N ASP A 292 21.44 5.93 -7.26
CA ASP A 292 21.17 7.36 -7.21
C ASP A 292 22.20 8.07 -6.33
N TRP A 293 22.61 9.25 -6.72
CA TRP A 293 23.52 10.08 -5.95
C TRP A 293 22.96 11.49 -5.81
N ASN A 294 23.12 12.07 -4.62
CA ASN A 294 22.80 13.48 -4.38
C ASN A 294 23.83 14.14 -3.48
N ALA A 295 23.97 15.44 -3.65
CA ALA A 295 24.77 16.28 -2.77
C ALA A 295 24.19 17.69 -2.67
N ASN A 296 24.36 18.32 -1.52
CA ASN A 296 24.06 19.73 -1.33
C ASN A 296 25.11 20.42 -0.46
N TYR A 297 25.24 21.73 -0.65
CA TYR A 297 26.12 22.58 0.11
C TYR A 297 25.42 23.89 0.48
N GLU A 298 25.41 24.20 1.78
CA GLU A 298 24.88 25.45 2.33
C GLU A 298 25.98 26.48 2.48
N PHE A 299 25.90 27.55 1.70
CA PHE A 299 26.80 28.69 1.77
C PHE A 299 26.46 29.59 2.96
N ALA A 300 27.45 30.38 3.40
CA ALA A 300 27.29 31.28 4.59
C ALA A 300 26.19 32.33 4.42
N ASN A 301 25.80 32.67 3.20
CA ASN A 301 24.73 33.62 2.86
C ASN A 301 23.34 33.02 2.78
N GLY A 302 23.16 31.73 3.21
CA GLY A 302 21.87 31.02 3.19
C GLY A 302 21.49 30.43 1.84
N ILE A 303 22.34 30.50 0.83
CA ILE A 303 22.14 29.81 -0.43
C ILE A 303 22.51 28.34 -0.26
N ILE A 304 21.67 27.44 -0.71
CA ILE A 304 21.95 26.00 -0.79
C ILE A 304 22.02 25.63 -2.27
N ALA A 305 23.17 25.17 -2.73
CA ALA A 305 23.30 24.54 -4.05
C ALA A 305 23.12 23.03 -3.90
N TYR A 306 22.41 22.40 -4.83
CA TYR A 306 22.23 20.95 -4.83
C TYR A 306 22.40 20.36 -6.23
N VAL A 307 22.83 19.10 -6.26
CA VAL A 307 22.89 18.26 -7.43
C VAL A 307 22.29 16.89 -7.10
N THR A 308 21.54 16.33 -8.05
CA THR A 308 21.05 14.96 -8.01
C THR A 308 21.37 14.29 -9.33
N VAL A 309 21.87 13.07 -9.26
CA VAL A 309 22.05 12.19 -10.42
C VAL A 309 21.21 10.95 -10.16
N GLY A 310 20.12 10.82 -10.87
CA GLY A 310 19.29 9.61 -10.81
C GLY A 310 19.77 8.59 -11.82
N ASN A 311 19.67 7.32 -11.45
CA ASN A 311 20.09 6.20 -12.26
C ASN A 311 21.54 6.37 -12.77
N LEU A 312 22.49 6.52 -11.86
CA LEU A 312 23.91 6.83 -12.16
C LEU A 312 24.56 5.82 -13.12
N THR A 313 24.16 4.56 -13.04
CA THR A 313 24.64 3.46 -13.90
C THR A 313 24.01 3.47 -15.29
N ASN A 314 22.97 4.28 -15.50
CA ASN A 314 22.16 4.28 -16.71
C ASN A 314 21.53 2.90 -17.00
N GLU A 315 21.05 2.26 -15.94
CA GLU A 315 20.33 0.98 -16.02
C GLU A 315 19.05 1.13 -16.84
N SER A 316 18.78 0.18 -17.72
CA SER A 316 17.50 0.06 -18.39
C SER A 316 16.56 -0.73 -17.48
N TYR A 317 15.50 -0.11 -16.98
CA TYR A 317 14.55 -0.76 -16.09
C TYR A 317 13.12 -0.32 -16.37
N GLU A 318 12.19 -1.09 -15.83
CA GLU A 318 10.78 -0.95 -16.12
C GLU A 318 9.95 -0.93 -14.84
N THR A 319 8.75 -0.34 -14.93
CA THR A 319 7.65 -0.58 -13.99
C THR A 319 6.54 -1.34 -14.70
N SER A 320 5.91 -2.25 -13.98
CA SER A 320 4.81 -3.04 -14.52
C SER A 320 3.46 -2.38 -14.25
N TYR A 321 2.48 -2.67 -15.10
CA TYR A 321 1.10 -2.26 -14.94
C TYR A 321 0.15 -3.29 -15.55
N THR A 322 -1.11 -3.29 -15.11
CA THR A 322 -2.20 -4.01 -15.79
C THR A 322 -2.92 -3.06 -16.75
N SER A 323 -3.19 -3.54 -17.94
CA SER A 323 -4.02 -2.84 -18.94
C SER A 323 -5.15 -3.76 -19.41
N TRP A 324 -6.03 -3.26 -20.24
CA TRP A 324 -7.11 -4.06 -20.90
C TRP A 324 -6.55 -5.26 -21.70
N ASN A 325 -5.31 -5.14 -22.21
CA ASN A 325 -4.67 -6.17 -23.00
C ASN A 325 -3.78 -7.12 -22.18
N GLY A 326 -3.90 -7.11 -20.86
CA GLY A 326 -3.09 -7.94 -19.96
C GLY A 326 -2.02 -7.16 -19.20
N LEU A 327 -0.94 -7.84 -18.87
CA LEU A 327 0.21 -7.25 -18.19
C LEU A 327 1.07 -6.46 -19.19
N GLY A 328 1.59 -5.35 -18.74
CA GLY A 328 2.51 -4.52 -19.50
C GLY A 328 3.59 -3.91 -18.63
N SER A 329 4.62 -3.38 -19.28
CA SER A 329 5.66 -2.60 -18.62
C SER A 329 5.82 -1.24 -19.28
N SER A 330 6.34 -0.29 -18.50
CA SER A 330 6.73 1.04 -18.97
C SER A 330 8.21 1.23 -18.68
N ALA A 331 8.96 1.55 -19.72
CA ALA A 331 10.36 1.93 -19.55
C ALA A 331 10.48 3.18 -18.66
N MET A 332 11.38 3.11 -17.71
CA MET A 332 11.68 4.19 -16.80
C MET A 332 12.82 5.06 -17.35
N PRO A 333 12.94 6.32 -16.92
CA PRO A 333 14.01 7.20 -17.38
C PRO A 333 15.39 6.59 -17.14
N GLY A 334 16.26 6.70 -18.13
CA GLY A 334 17.68 6.46 -17.98
C GLY A 334 18.32 7.47 -17.02
N ARG A 335 19.64 7.62 -17.07
CA ARG A 335 20.36 8.59 -16.24
C ARG A 335 19.86 10.01 -16.47
N TYR A 336 19.58 10.71 -15.38
CA TYR A 336 19.19 12.10 -15.42
C TYR A 336 19.95 12.93 -14.38
N PHE A 337 20.04 14.22 -14.64
CA PHE A 337 20.70 15.19 -13.78
C PHE A 337 19.74 16.31 -13.40
N MET A 338 19.77 16.70 -12.14
CA MET A 338 19.06 17.85 -11.64
C MET A 338 20.03 18.72 -10.83
N VAL A 339 20.09 20.01 -11.16
CA VAL A 339 20.91 21.01 -10.45
C VAL A 339 20.00 22.17 -10.08
N GLY A 340 20.20 22.72 -8.91
CA GLY A 340 19.41 23.87 -8.50
C GLY A 340 19.97 24.57 -7.28
N THR A 341 19.31 25.68 -6.95
CA THR A 341 19.62 26.46 -5.76
C THR A 341 18.37 26.74 -4.97
N LYS A 342 18.51 26.83 -3.66
CA LYS A 342 17.47 27.18 -2.70
C LYS A 342 18.00 28.28 -1.81
N TYR A 343 17.18 29.27 -1.45
CA TYR A 343 17.56 30.29 -0.50
C TYR A 343 16.76 30.12 0.80
N LYS A 344 17.46 30.16 1.91
CA LYS A 344 16.87 30.07 3.25
C LYS A 344 16.78 31.46 3.84
N PHE A 345 15.58 31.98 4.00
CA PHE A 345 15.29 33.29 4.60
C PHE A 345 15.49 33.28 6.09
#